data_a23d35ad1756ebfc8bb6f624bbdca20e
#
_entry.id   a23d35ad1756ebfc8bb6f624bbdca20e
#
_cell.length_a   1.000
_cell.length_b   1.000
_cell.length_c   1.000
_cell.angle_alpha   90.00
_cell.angle_beta   90.00
_cell.angle_gamma   90.00
#
_symmetry.space_group_name_H-M   'P 1'
#
loop_
_entity.id
_entity.type
_entity.pdbx_description
1 polymer ?
#
loop_
_entity_poly.entity_id
_entity_poly.type
_entity_poly.pdbx_seq_one_letter_code
_entity_poly.pdbx_strand_id
1 'polypeptide(L)'
;MTARMTVPEFRARKGKDPLVCLTAYDVLTAGILSGAGVDLILVGDSLGNVVLGYDSTLPVTLDDVFHHCAAVTRARPRSLVIADMPYLSYHINPEETIRNAVLRFTAISRGRLCIFS
;
A
#
# COMPACT_ATOMS: atom_id res chain seq x y z
N MET A 1 13.97 7.18 18.37
CA MET A 1 12.82 6.72 17.57
C MET A 1 13.01 7.15 16.13
N THR A 2 13.07 6.20 15.23
CA THR A 2 13.24 6.50 13.80
C THR A 2 11.95 7.14 13.26
N ALA A 3 12.10 8.24 12.56
CA ALA A 3 10.97 8.89 11.92
C ALA A 3 10.38 7.97 10.82
N ARG A 4 9.11 8.15 10.56
CA ARG A 4 8.43 7.42 9.49
C ARG A 4 8.96 7.87 8.13
N MET A 5 9.14 6.93 7.20
CA MET A 5 9.52 7.25 5.83
C MET A 5 8.39 8.03 5.12
N THR A 6 8.75 9.14 4.51
CA THR A 6 7.85 9.97 3.71
C THR A 6 8.16 9.80 2.22
N VAL A 7 7.24 10.24 1.35
CA VAL A 7 7.46 10.19 -0.09
C VAL A 7 8.69 11.01 -0.51
N PRO A 8 8.91 12.25 -0.03
CA PRO A 8 10.13 12.98 -0.35
C PRO A 8 11.41 12.26 0.07
N GLU A 9 11.43 11.64 1.26
CA GLU A 9 12.57 10.86 1.72
C GLU A 9 12.81 9.63 0.85
N PHE A 10 11.75 8.94 0.47
CA PHE A 10 11.84 7.82 -0.46
C PHE A 10 12.47 8.25 -1.79
N ARG A 11 12.01 9.36 -2.35
CA ARG A 11 12.56 9.89 -3.61
C ARG A 11 14.04 10.30 -3.47
N ALA A 12 14.40 10.86 -2.34
CA ALA A 12 15.78 11.28 -2.07
C ALA A 12 16.76 10.09 -1.93
N ARG A 13 16.24 8.89 -1.73
CA ARG A 13 17.06 7.67 -1.60
C ARG A 13 17.46 7.07 -2.95
N LYS A 14 16.99 7.63 -4.07
CA LYS A 14 17.36 7.16 -5.40
C LYS A 14 18.86 7.24 -5.62
N GLY A 15 19.45 6.15 -6.09
CA GLY A 15 20.89 6.06 -6.34
C GLY A 15 21.74 5.85 -5.10
N LYS A 16 21.14 5.69 -3.94
CA LYS A 16 21.81 5.37 -2.67
C LYS A 16 21.61 3.88 -2.33
N ASP A 17 21.68 3.55 -1.06
CA ASP A 17 21.55 2.16 -0.62
C ASP A 17 20.20 1.54 -1.06
N PRO A 18 20.19 0.24 -1.36
CA PRO A 18 18.94 -0.43 -1.72
C PRO A 18 17.88 -0.30 -0.64
N LEU A 19 16.62 -0.18 -1.08
CA LEU A 19 15.47 -0.15 -0.20
C LEU A 19 14.81 -1.53 -0.17
N VAL A 20 14.35 -1.93 1.01
CA VAL A 20 13.62 -3.19 1.17
C VAL A 20 12.13 -2.92 1.06
N CYS A 21 11.47 -3.59 0.12
CA CYS A 21 10.03 -3.53 -0.07
C CYS A 21 9.44 -4.93 0.11
N LEU A 22 8.49 -5.07 1.01
CA LEU A 22 7.78 -6.32 1.25
C LEU A 22 6.28 -6.07 1.29
N THR A 23 5.51 -7.12 1.00
CA THR A 23 4.06 -7.06 1.08
C THR A 23 3.57 -7.35 2.51
N ALA A 24 2.48 -6.69 2.91
CA ALA A 24 1.72 -7.03 4.10
C ALA A 24 0.25 -6.70 3.87
N TYR A 25 -0.65 -7.44 4.52
CA TYR A 25 -2.09 -7.30 4.30
C TYR A 25 -2.88 -7.18 5.60
N ASP A 26 -2.21 -7.15 6.74
CA ASP A 26 -2.83 -7.10 8.06
C ASP A 26 -1.98 -6.29 9.05
N VAL A 27 -2.58 -5.97 10.18
CA VAL A 27 -1.95 -5.15 11.22
C VAL A 27 -0.74 -5.83 11.86
N LEU A 28 -0.83 -7.14 12.05
CA LEU A 28 0.23 -7.90 12.72
C LEU A 28 1.49 -7.95 11.87
N THR A 29 1.35 -8.37 10.61
CA THR A 29 2.48 -8.46 9.67
C THR A 29 3.09 -7.09 9.42
N ALA A 30 2.27 -6.06 9.23
CA ALA A 30 2.76 -4.70 9.04
C ALA A 30 3.58 -4.20 10.23
N GLY A 31 3.14 -4.50 11.45
CA GLY A 31 3.89 -4.15 12.66
C GLY A 31 5.23 -4.86 12.76
N ILE A 32 5.27 -6.16 12.41
CA ILE A 32 6.51 -6.94 12.41
C ILE A 32 7.50 -6.39 11.38
N LEU A 33 7.04 -6.16 10.15
CA LEU A 33 7.90 -5.63 9.09
C LEU A 33 8.45 -4.25 9.42
N SER A 34 7.61 -3.37 9.94
CA SER A 34 8.03 -2.04 10.36
C SER A 34 9.08 -2.12 11.47
N GLY A 35 8.87 -2.99 12.45
CA GLY A 35 9.82 -3.21 13.54
C GLY A 35 11.15 -3.78 13.06
N ALA A 36 11.15 -4.54 11.97
CA ALA A 36 12.35 -5.10 11.36
C ALA A 36 13.10 -4.09 10.48
N GLY A 37 12.57 -2.89 10.28
CA GLY A 37 13.24 -1.85 9.50
C GLY A 37 12.95 -1.88 8.00
N VAL A 38 11.89 -2.56 7.56
CA VAL A 38 11.46 -2.56 6.16
C VAL A 38 11.10 -1.14 5.74
N ASP A 39 11.60 -0.70 4.59
CA ASP A 39 11.43 0.67 4.12
C ASP A 39 10.05 0.92 3.52
N LEU A 40 9.55 -0.04 2.76
CA LEU A 40 8.28 0.07 2.03
C LEU A 40 7.41 -1.15 2.30
N ILE A 41 6.12 -0.93 2.51
CA ILE A 41 5.12 -1.99 2.59
C ILE A 41 4.16 -1.81 1.42
N LEU A 42 4.05 -2.84 0.58
CA LEU A 42 3.15 -2.84 -0.54
C LEU A 42 1.87 -3.59 -0.19
N VAL A 43 0.73 -2.95 -0.44
CA VAL A 43 -0.58 -3.60 -0.40
C VAL A 43 -1.13 -3.59 -1.82
N GLY A 44 -1.11 -4.75 -2.47
CA GLY A 44 -1.50 -4.87 -3.86
C GLY A 44 -2.46 -6.04 -4.10
N ASP A 45 -2.83 -6.24 -5.34
CA ASP A 45 -3.78 -7.28 -5.76
C ASP A 45 -3.27 -8.71 -5.53
N SER A 46 -2.00 -8.89 -5.22
CA SER A 46 -1.48 -10.19 -4.77
C SER A 46 -2.19 -10.72 -3.52
N LEU A 47 -2.88 -9.85 -2.77
CA LEU A 47 -3.75 -10.30 -1.67
C LEU A 47 -4.80 -11.30 -2.14
N GLY A 48 -5.21 -11.22 -3.40
CA GLY A 48 -6.17 -12.16 -3.98
C GLY A 48 -5.68 -13.60 -3.94
N ASN A 49 -4.42 -13.82 -4.28
CA ASN A 49 -3.82 -15.16 -4.23
C ASN A 49 -3.46 -15.56 -2.79
N VAL A 50 -2.78 -14.68 -2.07
CA VAL A 50 -2.14 -15.02 -0.79
C VAL A 50 -3.12 -15.04 0.37
N VAL A 51 -4.10 -14.12 0.38
CA VAL A 51 -5.05 -13.96 1.47
C VAL A 51 -6.42 -14.54 1.15
N LEU A 52 -6.94 -14.26 -0.07
CA LEU A 52 -8.30 -14.65 -0.44
C LEU A 52 -8.37 -16.00 -1.15
N GLY A 53 -7.24 -16.55 -1.60
CA GLY A 53 -7.19 -17.88 -2.20
C GLY A 53 -7.69 -17.92 -3.65
N TYR A 54 -7.72 -16.80 -4.35
CA TYR A 54 -8.06 -16.78 -5.77
C TYR A 54 -6.93 -17.35 -6.64
N ASP A 55 -7.28 -17.93 -7.77
CA ASP A 55 -6.30 -18.47 -8.72
C ASP A 55 -5.58 -17.36 -9.49
N SER A 56 -6.18 -16.15 -9.55
CA SER A 56 -5.57 -14.99 -10.21
C SER A 56 -5.87 -13.72 -9.41
N THR A 57 -5.22 -12.61 -9.78
CA THR A 57 -5.45 -11.32 -9.16
C THR A 57 -6.64 -10.56 -9.77
N LEU A 58 -7.17 -11.02 -10.89
CA LEU A 58 -8.24 -10.32 -11.61
C LEU A 58 -9.51 -10.07 -10.80
N PRO A 59 -9.98 -11.00 -9.93
CA PRO A 59 -11.18 -10.76 -9.13
C PRO A 59 -11.01 -9.73 -8.01
N VAL A 60 -9.79 -9.33 -7.69
CA VAL A 60 -9.54 -8.39 -6.59
C VAL A 60 -10.18 -7.03 -6.91
N THR A 61 -11.00 -6.56 -5.98
CA THR A 61 -11.70 -5.28 -6.12
C THR A 61 -10.94 -4.16 -5.41
N LEU A 62 -11.32 -2.92 -5.74
CA LEU A 62 -10.80 -1.75 -5.03
C LEU A 62 -11.16 -1.81 -3.53
N ASP A 63 -12.34 -2.30 -3.19
CA ASP A 63 -12.75 -2.47 -1.80
C ASP A 63 -11.88 -3.47 -1.06
N ASP A 64 -11.43 -4.54 -1.72
CA ASP A 64 -10.49 -5.49 -1.13
C ASP A 64 -9.17 -4.81 -0.78
N VAL A 65 -8.59 -4.09 -1.73
CA VAL A 65 -7.33 -3.36 -1.51
C VAL A 65 -7.50 -2.31 -0.42
N PHE A 66 -8.59 -1.55 -0.45
CA PHE A 66 -8.92 -0.55 0.56
C PHE A 66 -9.00 -1.17 1.96
N HIS A 67 -9.69 -2.29 2.09
CA HIS A 67 -9.86 -2.99 3.36
C HIS A 67 -8.51 -3.38 3.97
N HIS A 68 -7.64 -3.97 3.17
CA HIS A 68 -6.33 -4.40 3.62
C HIS A 68 -5.37 -3.23 3.86
N CYS A 69 -5.44 -2.18 3.05
CA CYS A 69 -4.68 -0.94 3.29
C CYS A 69 -5.05 -0.31 4.63
N ALA A 70 -6.35 -0.28 4.95
CA ALA A 70 -6.81 0.26 6.22
C ALA A 70 -6.22 -0.52 7.40
N ALA A 71 -6.20 -1.85 7.31
CA ALA A 71 -5.61 -2.70 8.35
C ALA A 71 -4.11 -2.42 8.52
N VAL A 72 -3.36 -2.35 7.42
CA VAL A 72 -1.92 -2.07 7.44
C VAL A 72 -1.63 -0.69 8.03
N THR A 73 -2.38 0.33 7.64
CA THR A 73 -2.17 1.69 8.14
C THR A 73 -2.48 1.84 9.63
N ARG A 74 -3.38 1.02 10.17
CA ARG A 74 -3.66 1.01 11.62
C ARG A 74 -2.47 0.55 12.46
N ALA A 75 -1.54 -0.20 11.88
CA ALA A 75 -0.30 -0.57 12.55
C ALA A 75 0.63 0.62 12.75
N ARG A 76 0.36 1.74 12.12
CA ARG A 76 1.19 2.96 12.13
C ARG A 76 2.65 2.65 11.81
N PRO A 77 2.93 1.95 10.70
CA PRO A 77 4.29 1.54 10.39
C PRO A 77 5.19 2.74 10.13
N ARG A 78 6.47 2.59 10.41
CA ARG A 78 7.49 3.56 9.98
C ARG A 78 7.80 3.42 8.50
N SER A 79 7.54 2.26 7.94
CA SER A 79 7.61 2.00 6.51
C SER A 79 6.63 2.89 5.76
N LEU A 80 6.99 3.29 4.55
CA LEU A 80 6.04 3.93 3.64
C LEU A 80 5.08 2.87 3.12
N VAL A 81 3.79 3.09 3.30
CA VAL A 81 2.75 2.17 2.80
C VAL A 81 2.37 2.59 1.38
N ILE A 82 2.42 1.65 0.45
CA ILE A 82 2.05 1.84 -0.94
C ILE A 82 0.82 0.99 -1.24
N ALA A 83 -0.25 1.63 -1.68
CA ALA A 83 -1.44 0.94 -2.18
C ALA A 83 -1.36 0.88 -3.70
N ASP A 84 -1.36 -0.33 -4.24
CA ASP A 84 -1.40 -0.56 -5.67
C ASP A 84 -2.85 -0.74 -6.11
N MET A 85 -3.30 0.08 -7.05
CA MET A 85 -4.68 0.05 -7.51
C MET A 85 -4.93 -1.19 -8.38
N PRO A 86 -6.01 -1.96 -8.09
CA PRO A 86 -6.26 -3.20 -8.82
C PRO A 86 -6.68 -2.95 -10.27
N TYR A 87 -6.63 -4.02 -11.06
CA TYR A 87 -6.98 -4.00 -12.48
C TYR A 87 -8.37 -3.38 -12.70
N LEU A 88 -8.49 -2.54 -13.70
CA LEU A 88 -9.65 -1.74 -14.09
C LEU A 88 -10.04 -0.60 -13.16
N SER A 89 -9.46 -0.46 -11.98
CA SER A 89 -9.76 0.68 -11.11
C SER A 89 -9.16 1.99 -11.60
N TYR A 90 -8.23 1.93 -12.54
CA TYR A 90 -7.54 3.10 -13.12
C TYR A 90 -7.47 3.08 -14.66
N HIS A 91 -8.14 2.12 -15.31
CA HIS A 91 -8.07 1.96 -16.79
C HIS A 91 -9.19 2.67 -17.55
N ILE A 92 -10.31 2.97 -16.87
CA ILE A 92 -11.53 3.43 -17.56
C ILE A 92 -11.39 4.88 -18.00
N ASN A 93 -11.13 5.80 -17.08
CA ASN A 93 -10.89 7.21 -17.40
C ASN A 93 -10.19 7.91 -16.24
N PRO A 94 -9.61 9.11 -16.45
CA PRO A 94 -8.91 9.85 -15.40
C PRO A 94 -9.79 10.25 -14.22
N GLU A 95 -11.05 10.60 -14.45
CA GLU A 95 -11.98 10.99 -13.38
C GLU A 95 -12.23 9.84 -12.42
N GLU A 96 -12.51 8.67 -12.95
CA GLU A 96 -12.73 7.48 -12.13
C GLU A 96 -11.47 7.06 -11.39
N THR A 97 -10.31 7.16 -12.02
CA THR A 97 -9.02 6.90 -11.39
C THR A 97 -8.80 7.83 -10.19
N ILE A 98 -9.02 9.12 -10.37
CA ILE A 98 -8.89 10.11 -9.30
C ILE A 98 -9.90 9.82 -8.19
N ARG A 99 -11.13 9.55 -8.53
CA ARG A 99 -12.18 9.22 -7.56
C ARG A 99 -11.80 8.00 -6.73
N ASN A 100 -11.39 6.92 -7.38
CA ASN A 100 -10.97 5.70 -6.71
C ASN A 100 -9.76 5.94 -5.79
N ALA A 101 -8.76 6.67 -6.28
CA ALA A 101 -7.54 6.94 -5.52
C ALA A 101 -7.77 7.92 -4.37
N VAL A 102 -8.37 9.08 -4.67
CA VAL A 102 -8.43 10.19 -3.73
C VAL A 102 -9.55 10.02 -2.71
N LEU A 103 -10.77 9.74 -3.17
CA LEU A 103 -11.92 9.71 -2.28
C LEU A 103 -11.92 8.53 -1.31
N ARG A 104 -11.29 7.42 -1.70
CA ARG A 104 -11.27 6.23 -0.84
C ARG A 104 -10.05 6.18 0.08
N PHE A 105 -8.86 6.43 -0.47
CA PHE A 105 -7.62 6.17 0.27
C PHE A 105 -7.18 7.33 1.16
N THR A 106 -7.55 8.59 0.85
CA THR A 106 -7.21 9.72 1.72
C THR A 106 -7.88 9.63 3.09
N ALA A 107 -9.07 9.04 3.15
CA ALA A 107 -9.80 8.90 4.40
C ALA A 107 -9.08 8.02 5.44
N ILE A 108 -8.30 7.04 4.99
CA ILE A 108 -7.59 6.10 5.88
C ILE A 108 -6.12 6.47 6.08
N SER A 109 -5.56 7.27 5.21
CA SER A 109 -4.11 7.43 5.17
C SER A 109 -3.57 8.53 6.06
N ARG A 110 -4.30 9.62 6.22
CA ARG A 110 -3.82 10.82 6.91
C ARG A 110 -2.38 11.16 6.51
N GLY A 111 -2.08 11.08 5.22
CA GLY A 111 -0.75 11.31 4.69
C GLY A 111 0.25 10.16 4.88
N ARG A 112 -0.21 8.97 5.25
CA ARG A 112 0.65 7.80 5.52
C ARG A 112 0.69 6.79 4.39
N LEU A 113 -0.03 7.05 3.31
CA LEU A 113 -0.20 6.13 2.19
C LEU A 113 0.23 6.81 0.91
N CYS A 114 0.99 6.09 0.09
CA CYS A 114 1.24 6.46 -1.29
C CYS A 114 0.38 5.55 -2.18
N ILE A 115 -0.35 6.15 -3.13
CA ILE A 115 -1.18 5.39 -4.05
C ILE A 115 -0.42 5.23 -5.35
N PHE A 116 -0.41 4.01 -5.87
CA PHE A 116 0.32 3.64 -7.06
C PHE A 116 -0.59 2.88 -8.03
N SER A 117 -0.38 3.06 -9.33
CA SER A 117 -1.11 2.34 -10.37
C SER A 117 -0.17 1.82 -11.44
#